data_37214f8810a67165d4abdf7cbdb791cc
#
_entry.id   37214f8810a67165d4abdf7cbdb791cc
#
_cell.length_a   1.000
_cell.length_b   1.000
_cell.length_c   1.000
_cell.angle_alpha   90.00
_cell.angle_beta   90.00
_cell.angle_gamma   90.00
#
_symmetry.space_group_name_H-M   'P 1'
#
loop_
_entity.id
_entity.type
_entity.pdbx_description
1 polymer ?
#
loop_
_entity_poly.entity_id
_entity_poly.type
_entity_poly.pdbx_seq_one_letter_code
_entity_poly.pdbx_strand_id
1 'polypeptide(L)'
;MTTPDPTFASLERFILDSIPLARAMAIRIPGCDGERLVMTAPLQPNINDKGCAFGGSLASLMTLACWALVEANLRRRGDDCDLFVADSSIRYLDPVWDDLRAEASLAAGGNWATFFRTLDARGKARGDLVCTVPGTGEKPAATLVARFVAKRRA
;
A
#
# COMPACT_ATOMS: atom_id res chain seq x y z
N MET A 1 -22.00 -7.93 8.98
CA MET A 1 -20.72 -7.22 9.10
C MET A 1 -19.66 -8.24 9.45
N THR A 2 -18.71 -8.46 8.55
CA THR A 2 -17.59 -9.38 8.78
C THR A 2 -16.61 -8.76 9.76
N THR A 3 -16.22 -9.55 10.78
CA THR A 3 -15.15 -9.13 11.68
C THR A 3 -13.85 -8.96 10.86
N PRO A 4 -13.16 -7.82 10.98
CA PRO A 4 -11.88 -7.66 10.27
C PRO A 4 -10.92 -8.79 10.62
N ASP A 5 -10.20 -9.28 9.64
CA ASP A 5 -9.15 -10.28 9.88
C ASP A 5 -8.14 -9.68 10.87
N PRO A 6 -7.86 -10.37 12.00
CA PRO A 6 -6.91 -9.88 13.01
C PRO A 6 -5.54 -9.52 12.44
N THR A 7 -5.13 -10.19 11.35
CA THR A 7 -3.87 -9.91 10.68
C THR A 7 -3.80 -8.46 10.18
N PHE A 8 -4.91 -7.95 9.63
CA PHE A 8 -4.94 -6.61 9.07
C PHE A 8 -4.97 -5.53 10.15
N ALA A 9 -5.68 -5.78 11.26
CA ALA A 9 -5.70 -4.86 12.40
C ALA A 9 -4.31 -4.76 13.04
N SER A 10 -3.61 -5.88 13.19
CA SER A 10 -2.25 -5.89 13.74
C SER A 10 -1.26 -5.25 12.79
N LEU A 11 -1.49 -5.34 11.49
CA LEU A 11 -0.64 -4.70 10.48
C LEU A 11 -0.73 -3.17 10.57
N GLU A 12 -1.92 -2.62 10.70
CA GLU A 12 -2.09 -1.16 10.90
C GLU A 12 -1.31 -0.69 12.12
N ARG A 13 -1.46 -1.38 13.23
CA ARG A 13 -0.73 -1.05 14.47
C ARG A 13 0.79 -1.15 14.26
N PHE A 14 1.25 -2.20 13.60
CA PHE A 14 2.67 -2.39 13.32
C PHE A 14 3.23 -1.21 12.50
N ILE A 15 2.51 -0.80 11.46
CA ILE A 15 2.91 0.32 10.60
C ILE A 15 3.00 1.61 11.42
N LEU A 16 1.97 1.90 12.22
CA LEU A 16 1.94 3.11 13.05
C LEU A 16 3.04 3.11 14.10
N ASP A 17 3.37 1.95 14.67
CA ASP A 17 4.41 1.85 15.69
C ASP A 17 5.82 1.91 15.11
N SER A 18 6.01 1.41 13.89
CA SER A 18 7.35 1.20 13.31
C SER A 18 7.78 2.29 12.35
N ILE A 19 6.84 2.99 11.71
CA ILE A 19 7.15 3.98 10.67
C ILE A 19 6.71 5.36 11.16
N PRO A 20 7.65 6.20 11.64
CA PRO A 20 7.28 7.53 12.17
C PRO A 20 6.51 8.39 11.19
N LEU A 21 6.84 8.34 9.90
CA LEU A 21 6.12 9.11 8.88
C LEU A 21 4.66 8.68 8.78
N ALA A 22 4.38 7.38 8.90
CA ALA A 22 3.01 6.87 8.87
C ALA A 22 2.17 7.44 10.02
N ARG A 23 2.78 7.57 11.21
CA ARG A 23 2.12 8.22 12.35
C ARG A 23 1.83 9.68 12.06
N ALA A 24 2.83 10.40 11.52
CA ALA A 24 2.67 11.82 11.19
C ALA A 24 1.56 12.04 10.15
N MET A 25 1.44 11.13 9.21
CA MET A 25 0.37 11.16 8.20
C MET A 25 -0.98 10.74 8.76
N ALA A 26 -1.02 10.08 9.90
CA ALA A 26 -2.22 9.52 10.53
C ALA A 26 -2.92 8.48 9.64
N ILE A 27 -2.15 7.55 9.07
CA ILE A 27 -2.69 6.54 8.15
C ILE A 27 -3.63 5.58 8.86
N ARG A 28 -4.61 5.03 8.10
CA ARG A 28 -5.51 3.97 8.52
C ARG A 28 -5.65 2.95 7.40
N ILE A 29 -5.97 1.72 7.76
CA ILE A 29 -6.31 0.66 6.82
C ILE A 29 -7.76 0.25 7.06
N PRO A 30 -8.75 0.93 6.43
CA PRO A 30 -10.16 0.60 6.63
C PRO A 30 -10.58 -0.72 6.00
N GLY A 31 -9.84 -1.25 5.03
CA GLY A 31 -10.21 -2.50 4.41
C GLY A 31 -9.08 -3.20 3.70
N CYS A 32 -9.06 -4.53 3.81
CA CYS A 32 -8.17 -5.40 3.06
C CYS A 32 -8.82 -6.79 2.97
N ASP A 33 -8.85 -7.37 1.76
CA ASP A 33 -9.37 -8.72 1.54
C ASP A 33 -8.31 -9.67 0.99
N GLY A 34 -7.04 -9.24 0.96
CA GLY A 34 -5.94 -10.02 0.39
C GLY A 34 -5.70 -9.73 -1.08
N GLU A 35 -6.71 -9.34 -1.83
CA GLU A 35 -6.58 -8.94 -3.24
C GLU A 35 -6.45 -7.43 -3.39
N ARG A 36 -7.14 -6.69 -2.53
CA ARG A 36 -7.13 -5.23 -2.51
C ARG A 36 -6.95 -4.73 -1.09
N LEU A 37 -6.24 -3.63 -0.97
CA LEU A 37 -6.06 -2.93 0.31
C LEU A 37 -6.34 -1.45 0.11
N VAL A 38 -7.17 -0.90 1.01
CA VAL A 38 -7.45 0.52 1.07
C VAL A 38 -6.69 1.12 2.23
N MET A 39 -5.98 2.21 1.97
CA MET A 39 -5.29 2.99 3.00
C MET A 39 -5.74 4.43 2.91
N THR A 40 -6.03 5.05 4.04
CA THR A 40 -6.50 6.42 4.11
C THR A 40 -5.61 7.27 5.00
N ALA A 41 -5.66 8.59 4.79
CA ALA A 41 -5.03 9.57 5.65
C ALA A 41 -5.86 10.86 5.60
N PRO A 42 -6.01 11.56 6.74
CA PRO A 42 -6.74 12.82 6.74
C PRO A 42 -5.97 13.89 5.97
N LEU A 43 -6.71 14.81 5.35
CA LEU A 43 -6.08 15.88 4.56
C LEU A 43 -5.19 16.78 5.42
N GLN A 44 -5.65 17.17 6.60
CA GLN A 44 -5.01 18.23 7.39
C GLN A 44 -3.52 18.02 7.64
N PRO A 45 -3.05 16.87 8.15
CA PRO A 45 -1.61 16.68 8.36
C PRO A 45 -0.82 16.44 7.08
N ASN A 46 -1.50 16.36 5.93
CA ASN A 46 -0.91 16.00 4.64
C ASN A 46 -1.07 17.09 3.58
N ILE A 47 -1.36 18.31 3.99
CA ILE A 47 -1.57 19.42 3.05
C ILE A 47 -0.24 19.99 2.54
N ASN A 48 -0.32 20.58 1.34
CA ASN A 48 0.77 21.37 0.77
C ASN A 48 0.54 22.86 1.03
N ASP A 49 1.33 23.69 0.37
CA ASP A 49 1.26 25.17 0.44
C ASP A 49 -0.07 25.74 -0.06
N LYS A 50 -0.85 24.96 -0.82
CA LYS A 50 -2.13 25.41 -1.41
C LYS A 50 -3.34 24.86 -0.64
N GLY A 51 -3.13 23.97 0.35
CA GLY A 51 -4.21 23.37 1.12
C GLY A 51 -4.78 22.09 0.53
N CYS A 52 -4.25 21.60 -0.59
CA CYS A 52 -4.58 20.27 -1.11
C CYS A 52 -3.51 19.27 -0.69
N ALA A 53 -3.70 17.98 -1.01
CA ALA A 53 -2.79 16.95 -0.58
C ALA A 53 -1.39 17.17 -1.16
N PHE A 54 -0.38 17.11 -0.28
CA PHE A 54 1.02 17.18 -0.67
C PHE A 54 1.39 15.96 -1.52
N GLY A 55 2.06 16.18 -2.66
CA GLY A 55 2.48 15.09 -3.54
C GLY A 55 3.33 14.04 -2.84
N GLY A 56 4.19 14.46 -1.93
CA GLY A 56 4.98 13.54 -1.12
C GLY A 56 4.13 12.66 -0.20
N SER A 57 3.04 13.19 0.35
CA SER A 57 2.09 12.39 1.14
C SER A 57 1.34 11.39 0.27
N LEU A 58 0.92 11.79 -0.93
CA LEU A 58 0.28 10.87 -1.88
C LEU A 58 1.24 9.75 -2.28
N ALA A 59 2.48 10.08 -2.59
CA ALA A 59 3.51 9.10 -2.94
C ALA A 59 3.75 8.10 -1.80
N SER A 60 3.88 8.60 -0.57
CA SER A 60 4.10 7.78 0.61
C SER A 60 2.91 6.88 0.88
N LEU A 61 1.69 7.43 0.78
CA LEU A 61 0.46 6.66 1.02
C LEU A 61 0.32 5.52 0.02
N MET A 62 0.50 5.81 -1.27
CA MET A 62 0.39 4.79 -2.32
C MET A 62 1.47 3.71 -2.20
N THR A 63 2.70 4.11 -1.92
CA THR A 63 3.80 3.17 -1.69
C THR A 63 3.51 2.27 -0.49
N LEU A 64 3.07 2.88 0.59
CA LEU A 64 2.78 2.15 1.83
C LEU A 64 1.57 1.23 1.68
N ALA A 65 0.55 1.63 0.92
CA ALA A 65 -0.62 0.79 0.63
C ALA A 65 -0.20 -0.48 -0.12
N CYS A 66 0.66 -0.35 -1.12
CA CYS A 66 1.18 -1.50 -1.87
C CYS A 66 2.05 -2.39 -0.98
N TRP A 67 2.94 -1.79 -0.19
CA TRP A 67 3.77 -2.51 0.77
C TRP A 67 2.89 -3.31 1.73
N ALA A 68 1.87 -2.66 2.28
CA ALA A 68 0.96 -3.27 3.25
C ALA A 68 0.18 -4.44 2.66
N LEU A 69 -0.21 -4.37 1.39
CA LEU A 69 -0.92 -5.46 0.73
C LEU A 69 -0.03 -6.70 0.61
N VAL A 70 1.23 -6.53 0.22
CA VAL A 70 2.18 -7.65 0.14
C VAL A 70 2.44 -8.20 1.54
N GLU A 71 2.70 -7.32 2.52
CA GLU A 71 2.99 -7.73 3.89
C GLU A 71 1.80 -8.47 4.52
N ALA A 72 0.57 -8.05 4.24
CA ALA A 72 -0.64 -8.73 4.71
C ALA A 72 -0.70 -10.17 4.19
N ASN A 73 -0.40 -10.37 2.92
CA ASN A 73 -0.40 -11.70 2.31
C ASN A 73 0.73 -12.58 2.85
N LEU A 74 1.91 -12.01 3.09
CA LEU A 74 3.03 -12.73 3.71
C LEU A 74 2.66 -13.19 5.13
N ARG A 75 2.10 -12.28 5.94
CA ARG A 75 1.71 -12.59 7.32
C ARG A 75 0.62 -13.64 7.41
N ARG A 76 -0.34 -13.62 6.50
CA ARG A 76 -1.43 -14.62 6.47
C ARG A 76 -0.88 -16.02 6.23
N ARG A 77 0.18 -16.16 5.45
CA ARG A 77 0.85 -17.45 5.23
C ARG A 77 1.83 -17.83 6.35
N GLY A 78 2.17 -16.89 7.21
CA GLY A 78 3.19 -17.09 8.22
C GLY A 78 4.62 -16.94 7.69
N ASP A 79 4.78 -16.28 6.54
CA ASP A 79 6.11 -16.01 5.98
C ASP A 79 6.74 -14.80 6.67
N ASP A 80 8.02 -14.94 7.01
CA ASP A 80 8.82 -13.87 7.62
C ASP A 80 9.85 -13.39 6.60
N CYS A 81 9.58 -12.23 6.01
CA CYS A 81 10.39 -11.67 4.93
C CYS A 81 10.74 -10.22 5.21
N ASP A 82 11.89 -9.81 4.70
CA ASP A 82 12.17 -8.40 4.48
C ASP A 82 11.53 -7.99 3.15
N LEU A 83 10.75 -6.93 3.17
CA LEU A 83 10.01 -6.46 2.02
C LEU A 83 10.42 -5.03 1.68
N PHE A 84 10.88 -4.84 0.44
CA PHE A 84 11.36 -3.53 -0.02
C PHE A 84 10.70 -3.14 -1.33
N VAL A 85 10.46 -1.84 -1.49
CA VAL A 85 10.15 -1.30 -2.81
C VAL A 85 11.45 -1.26 -3.63
N ALA A 86 11.41 -1.82 -4.84
CA ALA A 86 12.58 -1.89 -5.72
C ALA A 86 12.52 -0.82 -6.82
N ASP A 87 11.33 -0.48 -7.27
CA ASP A 87 11.13 0.48 -8.36
C ASP A 87 9.71 1.02 -8.28
N SER A 88 9.51 2.29 -8.64
CA SER A 88 8.17 2.87 -8.66
C SER A 88 8.09 4.03 -9.65
N SER A 89 6.90 4.22 -10.21
CA SER A 89 6.58 5.33 -11.09
C SER A 89 5.23 5.89 -10.68
N ILE A 90 5.16 7.21 -10.52
CA ILE A 90 3.96 7.89 -10.03
C ILE A 90 3.53 8.95 -11.05
N ARG A 91 2.22 9.06 -11.26
CA ARG A 91 1.61 10.15 -12.01
C ARG A 91 0.67 10.92 -11.11
N TYR A 92 0.78 12.22 -11.12
CA TYR A 92 -0.10 13.15 -10.42
C TYR A 92 -0.98 13.81 -11.47
N LEU A 93 -2.27 13.47 -11.49
CA LEU A 93 -3.17 13.85 -12.58
C LEU A 93 -4.12 14.99 -12.20
N ASP A 94 -4.46 15.09 -10.91
CA ASP A 94 -5.39 16.09 -10.41
C ASP A 94 -5.12 16.39 -8.94
N PRO A 95 -5.31 17.64 -8.46
CA PRO A 95 -5.18 17.93 -7.03
C PRO A 95 -6.23 17.19 -6.20
N VAL A 96 -5.86 16.81 -4.98
CA VAL A 96 -6.76 16.16 -4.02
C VAL A 96 -7.09 17.15 -2.92
N TRP A 97 -8.36 17.53 -2.80
CA TRP A 97 -8.84 18.54 -1.84
C TRP A 97 -9.57 17.93 -0.65
N ASP A 98 -9.71 16.63 -0.60
CA ASP A 98 -10.35 15.88 0.47
C ASP A 98 -9.36 14.93 1.14
N ASP A 99 -9.82 14.18 2.13
CA ASP A 99 -9.01 13.16 2.76
C ASP A 99 -8.44 12.19 1.72
N LEU A 100 -7.22 11.73 1.96
CA LEU A 100 -6.49 10.88 1.04
C LEU A 100 -6.99 9.44 1.13
N ARG A 101 -7.14 8.80 -0.03
CA ARG A 101 -7.53 7.39 -0.12
C ARG A 101 -6.71 6.73 -1.22
N ALA A 102 -6.06 5.63 -0.89
CA ALA A 102 -5.27 4.85 -1.85
C ALA A 102 -5.81 3.43 -1.90
N GLU A 103 -5.91 2.88 -3.09
CA GLU A 103 -6.39 1.51 -3.32
C GLU A 103 -5.31 0.73 -4.06
N ALA A 104 -4.75 -0.28 -3.40
CA ALA A 104 -3.66 -1.11 -3.91
C ALA A 104 -4.15 -2.47 -4.36
N SER A 105 -3.58 -3.00 -5.44
CA SER A 105 -3.82 -4.35 -5.93
C SER A 105 -2.63 -4.83 -6.75
N LEU A 106 -2.60 -6.14 -7.06
CA LEU A 106 -1.59 -6.64 -8.00
C LEU A 106 -1.82 -6.05 -9.39
N ALA A 107 -0.73 -5.80 -10.10
CA ALA A 107 -0.79 -5.38 -11.50
C ALA A 107 -1.47 -6.46 -12.36
N ALA A 108 -2.05 -6.06 -13.48
CA ALA A 108 -2.71 -6.97 -14.41
C ALA A 108 -1.77 -8.13 -14.78
N GLY A 109 -2.31 -9.36 -14.76
CA GLY A 109 -1.55 -10.57 -15.04
C GLY A 109 -0.81 -11.16 -13.86
N GLY A 110 -0.69 -10.43 -12.74
CA GLY A 110 -0.08 -10.95 -11.52
C GLY A 110 -1.06 -11.81 -10.72
N ASN A 111 -0.53 -12.79 -9.98
CA ASN A 111 -1.33 -13.53 -9.01
C ASN A 111 -0.46 -13.98 -7.83
N TRP A 112 -1.11 -14.10 -6.68
CA TRP A 112 -0.41 -14.45 -5.44
C TRP A 112 0.14 -15.87 -5.46
N ALA A 113 -0.53 -16.79 -6.15
CA ALA A 113 -0.07 -18.17 -6.25
C ALA A 113 1.32 -18.26 -6.88
N THR A 114 1.54 -17.52 -7.97
CA THR A 114 2.84 -17.46 -8.65
C THR A 114 3.89 -16.80 -7.75
N PHE A 115 3.53 -15.70 -7.09
CA PHE A 115 4.41 -15.00 -6.16
C PHE A 115 4.91 -15.96 -5.06
N PHE A 116 4.00 -16.66 -4.41
CA PHE A 116 4.35 -17.57 -3.32
C PHE A 116 5.09 -18.81 -3.79
N ARG A 117 4.77 -19.31 -4.98
CA ARG A 117 5.52 -20.43 -5.57
C ARG A 117 6.98 -20.05 -5.78
N THR A 118 7.24 -18.84 -6.27
CA THR A 118 8.60 -18.33 -6.46
C THR A 118 9.29 -18.14 -5.12
N LEU A 119 8.59 -17.60 -4.13
CA LEU A 119 9.13 -17.41 -2.79
C LEU A 119 9.54 -18.74 -2.16
N ASP A 120 8.68 -19.75 -2.30
CA ASP A 120 8.95 -21.10 -1.77
C ASP A 120 10.15 -21.75 -2.46
N ALA A 121 10.28 -21.56 -3.78
CA ALA A 121 11.35 -22.18 -4.56
C ALA A 121 12.70 -21.49 -4.36
N ARG A 122 12.72 -20.15 -4.19
CA ARG A 122 13.96 -19.36 -4.23
C ARG A 122 14.24 -18.56 -2.96
N GLY A 123 13.32 -18.51 -2.01
CA GLY A 123 13.43 -17.65 -0.83
C GLY A 123 13.32 -16.16 -1.14
N LYS A 124 12.96 -15.80 -2.36
CA LYS A 124 12.84 -14.44 -2.85
C LYS A 124 11.78 -14.38 -3.94
N ALA A 125 10.97 -13.34 -3.95
CA ALA A 125 9.94 -13.14 -4.97
C ALA A 125 9.74 -11.65 -5.25
N ARG A 126 9.34 -11.34 -6.48
CA ARG A 126 8.99 -9.98 -6.91
C ARG A 126 7.49 -9.92 -7.17
N GLY A 127 6.88 -8.81 -6.80
CA GLY A 127 5.49 -8.53 -7.12
C GLY A 127 5.36 -7.15 -7.73
N ASP A 128 4.62 -7.04 -8.82
CA ASP A 128 4.28 -5.76 -9.42
C ASP A 128 2.90 -5.36 -8.93
N LEU A 129 2.79 -4.16 -8.37
CA LEU A 129 1.56 -3.65 -7.79
C LEU A 129 1.17 -2.35 -8.45
N VAL A 130 -0.12 -2.07 -8.40
CA VAL A 130 -0.67 -0.78 -8.83
C VAL A 130 -1.45 -0.17 -7.68
N CYS A 131 -1.47 1.15 -7.63
CA CYS A 131 -2.24 1.87 -6.63
C CYS A 131 -2.86 3.09 -7.29
N THR A 132 -4.10 3.39 -6.92
CA THR A 132 -4.80 4.57 -7.41
C THR A 132 -5.35 5.39 -6.25
N VAL A 133 -5.34 6.70 -6.42
CA VAL A 133 -6.06 7.65 -5.57
C VAL A 133 -7.24 8.15 -6.41
N PRO A 134 -8.48 7.93 -5.96
CA PRO A 134 -9.65 8.36 -6.75
C PRO A 134 -9.68 9.86 -6.95
N GLY A 135 -10.17 10.26 -8.12
CA GLY A 135 -10.47 11.67 -8.42
C GLY A 135 -11.93 12.00 -8.18
N THR A 136 -12.33 13.20 -8.56
CA THR A 136 -13.71 13.64 -8.46
C THR A 136 -14.60 13.06 -9.56
N GLY A 137 -13.99 12.56 -10.65
CA GLY A 137 -14.69 11.92 -11.76
C GLY A 137 -14.24 10.48 -11.94
N GLU A 138 -14.31 9.98 -13.16
CA GLU A 138 -13.93 8.61 -13.49
C GLU A 138 -12.41 8.39 -13.48
N LYS A 139 -11.64 9.47 -13.73
CA LYS A 139 -10.18 9.37 -13.78
C LYS A 139 -9.59 9.45 -12.38
N PRO A 140 -8.54 8.69 -12.08
CA PRO A 140 -7.85 8.81 -10.80
C PRO A 140 -7.15 10.16 -10.68
N ALA A 141 -6.99 10.63 -9.45
CA ALA A 141 -6.21 11.83 -9.16
C ALA A 141 -4.71 11.55 -9.17
N ALA A 142 -4.31 10.34 -8.80
CA ALA A 142 -2.92 9.91 -8.85
C ALA A 142 -2.85 8.40 -9.05
N THR A 143 -1.77 7.94 -9.67
CA THR A 143 -1.52 6.51 -9.89
C THR A 143 -0.08 6.17 -9.58
N LEU A 144 0.13 4.94 -9.11
CA LEU A 144 1.47 4.41 -8.87
C LEU A 144 1.56 2.99 -9.45
N VAL A 145 2.68 2.70 -10.08
CA VAL A 145 3.09 1.34 -10.45
C VAL A 145 4.40 1.08 -9.72
N ALA A 146 4.49 -0.03 -8.99
CA ALA A 146 5.68 -0.32 -8.20
C ALA A 146 6.02 -1.80 -8.21
N ARG A 147 7.32 -2.08 -8.12
CA ARG A 147 7.83 -3.42 -7.93
C ARG A 147 8.33 -3.55 -6.49
N PHE A 148 7.87 -4.61 -5.83
CA PHE A 148 8.31 -4.96 -4.48
C PHE A 148 9.07 -6.28 -4.52
N VAL A 149 10.05 -6.40 -3.63
CA VAL A 149 10.85 -7.61 -3.49
C VAL A 149 10.70 -8.10 -2.05
N ALA A 150 10.25 -9.34 -1.91
CA ALA A 150 10.22 -10.04 -0.63
C ALA A 150 11.38 -11.02 -0.59
N LYS A 151 12.12 -11.01 0.52
CA LYS A 151 13.25 -11.91 0.74
C LYS A 151 13.12 -12.54 2.12
N ARG A 152 13.13 -13.86 2.19
CA ARG A 152 13.07 -14.55 3.48
C ARG A 152 14.28 -14.19 4.34
N ARG A 153 14.01 -13.98 5.61
CA ARG A 153 15.08 -13.77 6.59
C ARG A 153 15.80 -15.08 6.84
N ALA A 154 17.11 -14.95 7.02
CA ALA A 154 17.97 -16.10 7.30
C ALA A 154 17.70 -16.65 8.70
#